data_59a7410679fd92eae9ecc4d94d9fde5a
#
_entry.id   59a7410679fd92eae9ecc4d94d9fde5a
#
_cell.length_a   1.000
_cell.length_b   1.000
_cell.length_c   1.000
_cell.angle_alpha   90.00
_cell.angle_beta   90.00
_cell.angle_gamma   90.00
#
_symmetry.space_group_name_H-M   'P 1'
#
loop_
_entity.id
_entity.type
_entity.pdbx_description
1 polymer ?
#
loop_
_entity_poly.entity_id
_entity_poly.type
_entity_poly.pdbx_seq_one_letter_code
_entity_poly.pdbx_strand_id
1 'polypeptide(L)'
;MDQLKKMERFQNDPETLRRFGEIKRRNKQVLADYIEKVEGVTVSPDFLFDVQAKRLHEYKRQLLNAFSILDIYYGLKEGRIPGFTPTLFLFGAKAAPGYFRAKGIIKYISEIAKLIDGDPAVRGRMQVLFITNYGVSYAEKLMPAAEISEQISTAGTEASGTSNMKFMLNGAVTLGTYDGANIEIVEQAGEDNNYIFGARIEEIEKIRESYDPVKLYQGNPRLRRAVDSLVDGTFSDGGTGMFRELYDALLKGASWHQPDHYFLLKDFDSYQETRLRANREYQNPELFYRKCYLNMANAGKFSSDRTIRQYYEEIWSNR
;
A
#
# COMPACT_ATOMS: atom_id res chain seq x y z
N MET A 1 7.67 17.15 19.63
CA MET A 1 7.55 15.69 19.33
C MET A 1 8.53 14.82 20.09
N ASP A 2 9.59 15.40 20.71
CA ASP A 2 10.65 14.65 21.42
C ASP A 2 10.14 13.81 22.60
N GLN A 3 8.95 14.13 23.13
CA GLN A 3 8.33 13.38 24.23
C GLN A 3 7.46 12.21 23.75
N LEU A 4 7.22 12.07 22.43
CA LEU A 4 6.32 11.06 21.90
C LEU A 4 6.80 9.64 22.24
N LYS A 5 8.12 9.42 22.20
CA LYS A 5 8.75 8.15 22.57
C LYS A 5 8.45 7.70 24.01
N LYS A 6 8.15 8.63 24.93
CA LYS A 6 7.77 8.28 26.31
C LYS A 6 6.46 7.48 26.39
N MET A 7 5.68 7.48 25.30
CA MET A 7 4.44 6.69 25.20
C MET A 7 4.72 5.18 25.13
N GLU A 8 5.91 4.74 24.70
CA GLU A 8 6.27 3.32 24.65
C GLU A 8 6.06 2.57 25.96
N ARG A 9 6.19 3.25 27.10
CA ARG A 9 5.93 2.65 28.43
C ARG A 9 4.53 2.05 28.59
N PHE A 10 3.57 2.47 27.76
CA PHE A 10 2.19 2.00 27.79
C PHE A 10 1.88 0.94 26.71
N GLN A 11 2.88 0.49 25.94
CA GLN A 11 2.70 -0.43 24.81
C GLN A 11 2.06 -1.78 25.15
N ASN A 12 2.12 -2.18 26.44
CA ASN A 12 1.54 -3.41 26.95
C ASN A 12 0.36 -3.12 27.89
N ASP A 13 -0.12 -1.89 28.00
CA ASP A 13 -1.29 -1.56 28.81
C ASP A 13 -2.57 -1.79 28.01
N PRO A 14 -3.41 -2.79 28.36
CA PRO A 14 -4.60 -3.15 27.61
C PRO A 14 -5.59 -1.99 27.45
N GLU A 15 -5.73 -1.15 28.47
CA GLU A 15 -6.65 -0.01 28.42
C GLU A 15 -6.18 1.04 27.42
N THR A 16 -4.87 1.32 27.37
CA THR A 16 -4.27 2.23 26.38
C THR A 16 -4.49 1.71 24.96
N LEU A 17 -4.25 0.41 24.71
CA LEU A 17 -4.42 -0.20 23.39
C LEU A 17 -5.91 -0.24 22.99
N ARG A 18 -6.82 -0.54 23.92
CA ARG A 18 -8.26 -0.48 23.68
C ARG A 18 -8.70 0.92 23.26
N ARG A 19 -8.29 1.96 24.01
CA ARG A 19 -8.60 3.37 23.69
C ARG A 19 -8.00 3.82 22.35
N PHE A 20 -6.79 3.34 22.03
CA PHE A 20 -6.17 3.60 20.73
C PHE A 20 -7.02 3.00 19.60
N GLY A 21 -7.48 1.75 19.74
CA GLY A 21 -8.36 1.10 18.78
C GLY A 21 -9.70 1.84 18.60
N GLU A 22 -10.29 2.34 19.69
CA GLU A 22 -11.51 3.15 19.64
C GLU A 22 -11.31 4.47 18.88
N ILE A 23 -10.16 5.13 19.06
CA ILE A 23 -9.81 6.35 18.31
C ILE A 23 -9.67 6.01 16.82
N LYS A 24 -8.99 4.91 16.47
CA LYS A 24 -8.86 4.45 15.07
C LYS A 24 -10.25 4.18 14.48
N ARG A 25 -11.12 3.44 15.18
CA ARG A 25 -12.46 3.15 14.71
C ARG A 25 -13.30 4.42 14.47
N ARG A 26 -13.20 5.41 15.38
CA ARG A 26 -13.86 6.70 15.20
C ARG A 26 -13.35 7.45 13.97
N ASN A 27 -12.03 7.44 13.73
CA ASN A 27 -11.45 8.08 12.54
C ASN A 27 -11.89 7.37 11.26
N LYS A 28 -12.02 6.03 11.29
CA LYS A 28 -12.58 5.25 10.17
C LYS A 28 -14.03 5.62 9.88
N GLN A 29 -14.85 5.82 10.92
CA GLN A 29 -16.22 6.30 10.75
C GLN A 29 -16.26 7.68 10.10
N VAL A 30 -15.43 8.63 10.57
CA VAL A 30 -15.34 9.98 9.97
C VAL A 30 -14.94 9.92 8.50
N LEU A 31 -14.02 9.03 8.15
CA LEU A 31 -13.63 8.82 6.74
C LEU A 31 -14.77 8.16 5.95
N ALA A 32 -15.46 7.16 6.50
CA ALA A 32 -16.57 6.47 5.85
C ALA A 32 -17.71 7.45 5.53
N ASP A 33 -18.10 8.29 6.48
CA ASP A 33 -19.13 9.34 6.29
C ASP A 33 -18.70 10.35 5.21
N TYR A 34 -17.42 10.68 5.16
CA TYR A 34 -16.87 11.57 4.14
C TYR A 34 -16.87 10.94 2.75
N ILE A 35 -16.47 9.65 2.64
CA ILE A 35 -16.52 8.88 1.39
C ILE A 35 -17.97 8.82 0.88
N GLU A 36 -18.93 8.48 1.74
CA GLU A 36 -20.34 8.43 1.35
C GLU A 36 -20.84 9.77 0.82
N LYS A 37 -20.46 10.85 1.49
CA LYS A 37 -20.84 12.23 1.07
C LYS A 37 -20.23 12.63 -0.28
N VAL A 38 -18.97 12.26 -0.54
CA VAL A 38 -18.20 12.78 -1.70
C VAL A 38 -18.26 11.84 -2.89
N GLU A 39 -18.19 10.53 -2.64
CA GLU A 39 -18.12 9.49 -3.67
C GLU A 39 -19.47 8.78 -3.89
N GLY A 40 -20.42 8.93 -2.96
CA GLY A 40 -21.70 8.21 -3.00
C GLY A 40 -21.55 6.71 -2.72
N VAL A 41 -20.47 6.30 -2.06
CA VAL A 41 -20.14 4.90 -1.78
C VAL A 41 -20.13 4.66 -0.28
N THR A 42 -20.90 3.67 0.18
CA THR A 42 -20.88 3.23 1.58
C THR A 42 -19.72 2.29 1.83
N VAL A 43 -18.91 2.58 2.85
CA VAL A 43 -17.82 1.72 3.32
C VAL A 43 -18.01 1.36 4.79
N SER A 44 -17.65 0.15 5.18
CA SER A 44 -17.75 -0.28 6.57
C SER A 44 -16.53 0.17 7.38
N PRO A 45 -16.71 0.89 8.50
CA PRO A 45 -15.60 1.22 9.40
C PRO A 45 -15.05 0.01 10.15
N ASP A 46 -15.70 -1.15 10.07
CA ASP A 46 -15.22 -2.39 10.68
C ASP A 46 -14.24 -3.17 9.79
N PHE A 47 -14.09 -2.78 8.52
CA PHE A 47 -13.08 -3.34 7.62
C PHE A 47 -11.68 -2.89 8.04
N LEU A 48 -10.67 -3.72 7.73
CA LEU A 48 -9.27 -3.27 7.75
C LEU A 48 -9.06 -2.24 6.64
N PHE A 49 -8.55 -1.05 6.96
CA PHE A 49 -8.29 0.00 5.98
C PHE A 49 -6.84 -0.07 5.48
N ASP A 50 -6.68 -0.66 4.30
CA ASP A 50 -5.43 -0.80 3.56
C ASP A 50 -5.34 0.31 2.50
N VAL A 51 -4.38 1.22 2.65
CA VAL A 51 -4.38 2.50 1.93
C VAL A 51 -3.11 2.72 1.13
N GLN A 52 -3.25 2.92 -0.18
CA GLN A 52 -2.18 3.40 -1.06
C GLN A 52 -2.50 4.82 -1.57
N ALA A 53 -2.04 5.85 -0.85
CA ALA A 53 -2.25 7.26 -1.19
C ALA A 53 -0.94 7.88 -1.71
N LYS A 54 -0.71 7.78 -3.02
CA LYS A 54 0.49 8.25 -3.72
C LYS A 54 0.16 8.69 -5.14
N ARG A 55 0.88 9.67 -5.71
CA ARG A 55 0.82 9.92 -7.15
C ARG A 55 0.98 8.62 -7.92
N LEU A 56 0.21 8.44 -8.98
CA LEU A 56 0.30 7.24 -9.77
C LEU A 56 1.55 7.28 -10.65
N HIS A 57 2.42 6.29 -10.44
CA HIS A 57 3.63 6.09 -11.21
C HIS A 57 4.04 4.62 -11.15
N GLU A 58 4.57 4.08 -12.26
CA GLU A 58 4.92 2.65 -12.37
C GLU A 58 5.86 2.19 -11.24
N TYR A 59 6.87 3.00 -10.84
CA TYR A 59 7.79 2.62 -9.77
C TYR A 59 7.15 2.52 -8.39
N LYS A 60 5.99 3.18 -8.16
CA LYS A 60 5.22 3.09 -6.91
C LYS A 60 4.34 1.85 -6.85
N ARG A 61 4.31 1.12 -7.92
CA ARG A 61 3.77 -0.24 -8.10
C ARG A 61 2.30 -0.43 -7.71
N GLN A 62 1.44 0.57 -7.97
CA GLN A 62 0.00 0.39 -7.79
C GLN A 62 -0.54 -0.81 -8.61
N LEU A 63 0.11 -1.16 -9.72
CA LEU A 63 -0.23 -2.36 -10.49
C LEU A 63 0.06 -3.65 -9.72
N LEU A 64 1.16 -3.73 -8.96
CA LEU A 64 1.45 -4.85 -8.06
C LEU A 64 0.36 -5.00 -6.99
N ASN A 65 -0.06 -3.88 -6.40
CA ASN A 65 -1.17 -3.86 -5.45
C ASN A 65 -2.47 -4.41 -6.10
N ALA A 66 -2.80 -3.96 -7.31
CA ALA A 66 -3.97 -4.42 -8.04
C ALA A 66 -3.91 -5.93 -8.34
N PHE A 67 -2.75 -6.46 -8.75
CA PHE A 67 -2.55 -7.90 -8.96
C PHE A 67 -2.74 -8.71 -7.67
N SER A 68 -2.22 -8.21 -6.55
CA SER A 68 -2.41 -8.83 -5.24
C SER A 68 -3.89 -8.87 -4.83
N ILE A 69 -4.63 -7.78 -5.04
CA ILE A 69 -6.07 -7.72 -4.76
C ILE A 69 -6.83 -8.72 -5.63
N LEU A 70 -6.49 -8.84 -6.91
CA LEU A 70 -7.12 -9.82 -7.80
C LEU A 70 -6.82 -11.26 -7.39
N ASP A 71 -5.59 -11.58 -6.94
CA ASP A 71 -5.26 -12.91 -6.39
C ASP A 71 -6.03 -13.21 -5.10
N ILE A 72 -6.23 -12.19 -4.22
CA ILE A 72 -7.09 -12.34 -3.04
C ILE A 72 -8.52 -12.66 -3.45
N TYR A 73 -9.08 -11.93 -4.42
CA TYR A 73 -10.42 -12.18 -4.96
C TYR A 73 -10.58 -13.65 -5.40
N TYR A 74 -9.68 -14.15 -6.23
CA TYR A 74 -9.72 -15.54 -6.64
C TYR A 74 -9.47 -16.51 -5.48
N GLY A 75 -8.55 -16.18 -4.59
CA GLY A 75 -8.26 -16.99 -3.40
C GLY A 75 -9.46 -17.15 -2.46
N LEU A 76 -10.28 -16.12 -2.33
CA LEU A 76 -11.53 -16.17 -1.56
C LEU A 76 -12.58 -17.08 -2.25
N LYS A 77 -12.72 -16.96 -3.57
CA LYS A 77 -13.65 -17.80 -4.34
C LYS A 77 -13.25 -19.26 -4.36
N GLU A 78 -11.98 -19.55 -4.40
CA GLU A 78 -11.41 -20.90 -4.42
C GLU A 78 -11.22 -21.52 -3.04
N GLY A 79 -11.52 -20.78 -1.96
CA GLY A 79 -11.32 -21.22 -0.58
C GLY A 79 -9.86 -21.35 -0.16
N ARG A 80 -8.90 -20.78 -0.91
CA ARG A 80 -7.47 -20.80 -0.58
C ARG A 80 -7.09 -19.88 0.57
N ILE A 81 -7.93 -18.89 0.87
CA ILE A 81 -7.68 -17.89 1.92
C ILE A 81 -8.82 -17.96 2.96
N PRO A 82 -8.87 -19.00 3.79
CA PRO A 82 -9.84 -19.07 4.86
C PRO A 82 -9.53 -18.02 5.93
N GLY A 83 -10.57 -17.46 6.57
CA GLY A 83 -10.41 -16.52 7.67
C GLY A 83 -9.86 -15.13 7.25
N PHE A 84 -10.03 -14.74 5.99
CA PHE A 84 -9.63 -13.39 5.54
C PHE A 84 -10.47 -12.33 6.25
N THR A 85 -9.80 -11.39 6.91
CA THR A 85 -10.42 -10.24 7.56
C THR A 85 -10.99 -9.29 6.51
N PRO A 86 -12.25 -8.87 6.61
CA PRO A 86 -12.82 -7.92 5.68
C PRO A 86 -11.95 -6.66 5.52
N THR A 87 -11.64 -6.31 4.27
CA THR A 87 -10.66 -5.26 3.95
C THR A 87 -11.19 -4.27 2.92
N LEU A 88 -11.02 -2.99 3.20
CA LEU A 88 -11.16 -1.90 2.24
C LEU A 88 -9.77 -1.57 1.67
N PHE A 89 -9.58 -1.82 0.38
CA PHE A 89 -8.42 -1.39 -0.39
C PHE A 89 -8.70 -0.01 -0.99
N LEU A 90 -8.01 1.01 -0.48
CA LEU A 90 -8.28 2.40 -0.81
C LEU A 90 -7.12 3.01 -1.57
N PHE A 91 -7.38 3.44 -2.80
CA PHE A 91 -6.40 4.12 -3.65
C PHE A 91 -6.68 5.61 -3.72
N GLY A 92 -5.68 6.42 -3.40
CA GLY A 92 -5.70 7.87 -3.59
C GLY A 92 -4.56 8.29 -4.51
N ALA A 93 -4.87 8.60 -5.78
CA ALA A 93 -3.84 8.92 -6.75
C ALA A 93 -4.33 9.90 -7.82
N LYS A 94 -3.37 10.53 -8.50
CA LYS A 94 -3.57 11.30 -9.73
C LYS A 94 -2.46 10.92 -10.71
N ALA A 95 -2.82 10.69 -11.96
CA ALA A 95 -1.89 10.48 -13.06
C ALA A 95 -1.60 11.80 -13.79
N ALA A 96 -0.37 11.98 -14.31
CA ALA A 96 -0.09 13.06 -15.24
C ALA A 96 -0.92 12.86 -16.53
N PRO A 97 -1.40 13.95 -17.16
CA PRO A 97 -2.31 13.85 -18.33
C PRO A 97 -1.76 13.04 -19.50
N GLY A 98 -0.45 13.11 -19.76
CA GLY A 98 0.22 12.35 -20.82
C GLY A 98 0.70 10.95 -20.44
N TYR A 99 0.54 10.52 -19.19
CA TYR A 99 1.07 9.24 -18.73
C TYR A 99 0.10 8.08 -19.01
N PHE A 100 0.20 7.51 -20.20
CA PHE A 100 -0.73 6.53 -20.74
C PHE A 100 -0.85 5.27 -19.85
N ARG A 101 0.29 4.66 -19.44
CA ARG A 101 0.30 3.49 -18.55
C ARG A 101 -0.32 3.78 -17.20
N ALA A 102 -0.05 4.96 -16.63
CA ALA A 102 -0.64 5.37 -15.36
C ALA A 102 -2.17 5.43 -15.45
N LYS A 103 -2.72 5.94 -16.53
CA LYS A 103 -4.17 5.93 -16.79
C LYS A 103 -4.70 4.50 -16.94
N GLY A 104 -3.95 3.63 -17.61
CA GLY A 104 -4.26 2.20 -17.72
C GLY A 104 -4.35 1.52 -16.36
N ILE A 105 -3.43 1.83 -15.43
CA ILE A 105 -3.45 1.30 -14.05
C ILE A 105 -4.71 1.77 -13.31
N ILE A 106 -5.08 3.05 -13.41
CA ILE A 106 -6.32 3.58 -12.81
C ILE A 106 -7.54 2.81 -13.35
N LYS A 107 -7.60 2.66 -14.68
CA LYS A 107 -8.69 1.93 -15.34
C LYS A 107 -8.75 0.47 -14.86
N TYR A 108 -7.60 -0.20 -14.74
CA TYR A 108 -7.52 -1.58 -14.29
C TYR A 108 -8.01 -1.74 -12.84
N ILE A 109 -7.57 -0.87 -11.91
CA ILE A 109 -8.07 -0.84 -10.53
C ILE A 109 -9.59 -0.64 -10.50
N SER A 110 -10.11 0.25 -11.34
CA SER A 110 -11.55 0.50 -11.43
C SER A 110 -12.35 -0.70 -11.95
N GLU A 111 -11.79 -1.48 -12.87
CA GLU A 111 -12.42 -2.71 -13.36
C GLU A 111 -12.40 -3.82 -12.29
N ILE A 112 -11.31 -3.94 -11.52
CA ILE A 112 -11.25 -4.85 -10.35
C ILE A 112 -12.30 -4.45 -9.31
N ALA A 113 -12.44 -3.16 -9.02
CA ALA A 113 -13.47 -2.67 -8.09
C ALA A 113 -14.88 -3.10 -8.54
N LYS A 114 -15.22 -2.91 -9.82
CA LYS A 114 -16.51 -3.35 -10.38
C LYS A 114 -16.73 -4.86 -10.29
N LEU A 115 -15.68 -5.65 -10.57
CA LEU A 115 -15.74 -7.11 -10.46
C LEU A 115 -16.10 -7.52 -9.03
N ILE A 116 -15.45 -6.94 -8.04
CA ILE A 116 -15.64 -7.26 -6.62
C ILE A 116 -17.02 -6.80 -6.13
N ASP A 117 -17.44 -5.61 -6.48
CA ASP A 117 -18.75 -5.06 -6.09
C ASP A 117 -19.91 -5.87 -6.71
N GLY A 118 -19.70 -6.41 -7.90
CA GLY A 118 -20.67 -7.24 -8.62
C GLY A 118 -20.75 -8.70 -8.15
N ASP A 119 -19.80 -9.18 -7.34
CA ASP A 119 -19.74 -10.60 -6.94
C ASP A 119 -20.21 -10.82 -5.49
N PRO A 120 -21.43 -11.42 -5.29
CA PRO A 120 -21.95 -11.71 -3.95
C PRO A 120 -21.06 -12.63 -3.11
N ALA A 121 -20.22 -13.48 -3.74
CA ALA A 121 -19.34 -14.40 -3.03
C ALA A 121 -18.22 -13.73 -2.22
N VAL A 122 -17.86 -12.51 -2.60
CA VAL A 122 -16.78 -11.72 -1.96
C VAL A 122 -17.29 -10.41 -1.37
N ARG A 123 -18.50 -10.00 -1.73
CA ARG A 123 -19.13 -8.80 -1.15
C ARG A 123 -19.20 -8.94 0.38
N GLY A 124 -18.82 -7.87 1.10
CA GLY A 124 -18.73 -7.88 2.57
C GLY A 124 -17.44 -8.49 3.12
N ARG A 125 -16.56 -9.02 2.26
CA ARG A 125 -15.21 -9.49 2.65
C ARG A 125 -14.10 -8.61 2.08
N MET A 126 -14.31 -7.99 0.93
CA MET A 126 -13.39 -7.05 0.33
C MET A 126 -14.15 -5.96 -0.43
N GLN A 127 -13.60 -4.79 -0.45
CA GLN A 127 -14.06 -3.65 -1.24
C GLN A 127 -12.85 -2.90 -1.77
N VAL A 128 -12.94 -2.40 -3.01
CA VAL A 128 -11.89 -1.58 -3.63
C VAL A 128 -12.48 -0.24 -3.98
N LEU A 129 -11.80 0.83 -3.56
CA LEU A 129 -12.21 2.19 -3.89
C LEU A 129 -11.02 2.99 -4.39
N PHE A 130 -11.16 3.52 -5.62
CA PHE A 130 -10.27 4.54 -6.15
C PHE A 130 -10.94 5.90 -5.96
N ILE A 131 -10.47 6.69 -4.98
CA ILE A 131 -11.08 7.97 -4.64
C ILE A 131 -10.82 9.02 -5.72
N THR A 132 -11.86 9.80 -6.01
CA THR A 132 -11.76 10.92 -6.94
C THR A 132 -11.01 12.08 -6.30
N ASN A 133 -10.29 12.82 -7.11
CA ASN A 133 -9.64 14.09 -6.72
C ASN A 133 -8.90 14.08 -5.36
N TYR A 134 -8.10 13.02 -5.08
CA TYR A 134 -7.28 12.98 -3.87
C TYR A 134 -6.47 14.27 -3.68
N GLY A 135 -6.60 14.88 -2.52
CA GLY A 135 -5.94 16.12 -2.12
C GLY A 135 -5.83 16.26 -0.61
N VAL A 136 -5.41 17.43 -0.12
CA VAL A 136 -5.16 17.68 1.31
C VAL A 136 -6.39 17.41 2.18
N SER A 137 -7.56 17.90 1.78
CA SER A 137 -8.81 17.72 2.54
C SER A 137 -9.20 16.25 2.70
N TYR A 138 -8.88 15.42 1.70
CA TYR A 138 -9.07 13.98 1.79
C TYR A 138 -8.02 13.34 2.71
N ALA A 139 -6.75 13.75 2.56
CA ALA A 139 -5.62 13.23 3.34
C ALA A 139 -5.79 13.44 4.84
N GLU A 140 -6.35 14.58 5.26
CA GLU A 140 -6.64 14.90 6.68
C GLU A 140 -7.58 13.90 7.35
N LYS A 141 -8.45 13.23 6.61
CA LYS A 141 -9.36 12.20 7.12
C LYS A 141 -8.82 10.80 6.89
N LEU A 142 -8.17 10.59 5.74
CA LEU A 142 -7.67 9.29 5.32
C LEU A 142 -6.49 8.82 6.17
N MET A 143 -5.52 9.69 6.45
CA MET A 143 -4.31 9.29 7.18
C MET A 143 -4.60 8.84 8.62
N PRO A 144 -5.44 9.52 9.43
CA PRO A 144 -5.79 9.04 10.76
C PRO A 144 -6.63 7.75 10.76
N ALA A 145 -7.38 7.49 9.69
CA ALA A 145 -8.23 6.31 9.56
C ALA A 145 -7.47 5.07 9.09
N ALA A 146 -6.37 5.23 8.34
CA ALA A 146 -5.61 4.11 7.79
C ALA A 146 -4.99 3.24 8.89
N GLU A 147 -5.02 1.94 8.70
CA GLU A 147 -4.38 0.95 9.56
C GLU A 147 -3.14 0.37 8.88
N ILE A 148 -3.18 0.16 7.56
CA ILE A 148 -2.03 -0.20 6.72
C ILE A 148 -1.74 0.94 5.75
N SER A 149 -0.48 1.32 5.67
CA SER A 149 0.07 2.28 4.72
C SER A 149 0.92 1.54 3.69
N GLU A 150 0.46 1.52 2.44
CA GLU A 150 1.13 0.86 1.32
C GLU A 150 2.27 1.73 0.78
N GLN A 151 3.51 1.28 0.99
CA GLN A 151 4.75 1.97 0.65
C GLN A 151 5.66 1.05 -0.15
N ILE A 152 5.15 0.61 -1.30
CA ILE A 152 5.63 -0.56 -2.05
C ILE A 152 6.46 -0.22 -3.30
N SER A 153 7.14 0.93 -3.33
CA SER A 153 8.06 1.29 -4.42
C SER A 153 9.12 0.20 -4.63
N THR A 154 9.63 0.09 -5.85
CA THR A 154 10.79 -0.76 -6.10
C THR A 154 11.99 -0.23 -5.31
N ALA A 155 12.72 -1.09 -4.59
CA ALA A 155 13.87 -0.66 -3.79
C ALA A 155 14.90 0.11 -4.64
N GLY A 156 15.36 1.24 -4.10
CA GLY A 156 16.25 2.18 -4.80
C GLY A 156 15.55 3.20 -5.70
N THR A 157 14.21 3.28 -5.71
CA THR A 157 13.47 4.21 -6.59
C THR A 157 12.78 5.36 -5.87
N GLU A 158 12.41 5.20 -4.60
CA GLU A 158 11.81 6.27 -3.79
C GLU A 158 12.89 6.88 -2.90
N ALA A 159 13.33 8.10 -3.20
CA ALA A 159 14.41 8.75 -2.45
C ALA A 159 14.08 8.95 -0.96
N SER A 160 12.83 9.23 -0.63
CA SER A 160 12.35 9.42 0.75
C SER A 160 10.87 9.04 0.89
N GLY A 161 10.00 9.75 0.21
CA GLY A 161 8.56 9.76 0.47
C GLY A 161 8.20 10.76 1.57
N THR A 162 6.92 11.10 1.66
CA THR A 162 6.39 11.98 2.71
C THR A 162 5.14 11.38 3.35
N SER A 163 4.31 10.67 2.59
CA SER A 163 3.08 10.06 3.12
C SER A 163 3.37 8.96 4.14
N ASN A 164 4.44 8.18 3.97
CA ASN A 164 4.86 7.14 4.91
C ASN A 164 5.06 7.70 6.33
N MET A 165 5.78 8.82 6.47
CA MET A 165 5.99 9.49 7.76
C MET A 165 4.67 9.98 8.37
N LYS A 166 3.78 10.54 7.55
CA LYS A 166 2.46 11.03 8.01
C LYS A 166 1.56 9.89 8.47
N PHE A 167 1.55 8.77 7.75
CA PHE A 167 0.82 7.57 8.16
C PHE A 167 1.37 7.00 9.48
N MET A 168 2.71 6.92 9.63
CA MET A 168 3.35 6.49 10.86
C MET A 168 2.95 7.37 12.06
N LEU A 169 2.98 8.70 11.89
CA LEU A 169 2.54 9.67 12.90
C LEU A 169 1.07 9.50 13.31
N ASN A 170 0.24 8.98 12.41
CA ASN A 170 -1.17 8.70 12.64
C ASN A 170 -1.43 7.23 13.05
N GLY A 171 -0.39 6.47 13.37
CA GLY A 171 -0.50 5.12 13.88
C GLY A 171 -0.96 4.09 12.84
N ALA A 172 -0.55 4.24 11.59
CA ALA A 172 -0.63 3.18 10.60
C ALA A 172 0.69 2.40 10.58
N VAL A 173 0.61 1.08 10.38
CA VAL A 173 1.80 0.26 10.10
C VAL A 173 2.18 0.41 8.64
N THR A 174 3.47 0.35 8.33
CA THR A 174 3.97 0.34 6.96
C THR A 174 3.96 -1.10 6.41
N LEU A 175 3.23 -1.32 5.31
CA LEU A 175 3.46 -2.44 4.42
C LEU A 175 4.25 -1.92 3.24
N GLY A 176 5.51 -2.34 3.14
CA GLY A 176 6.40 -1.71 2.17
C GLY A 176 7.71 -2.45 1.92
N THR A 177 8.47 -1.89 1.01
CA THR A 177 9.84 -2.32 0.71
C THR A 177 10.83 -1.58 1.60
N TYR A 178 12.04 -2.11 1.71
CA TYR A 178 13.16 -1.45 2.40
C TYR A 178 13.75 -0.37 1.48
N ASP A 179 13.03 0.77 1.38
CA ASP A 179 13.32 1.84 0.43
C ASP A 179 12.92 3.21 1.01
N GLY A 180 13.63 4.25 0.67
CA GLY A 180 13.36 5.62 1.11
C GLY A 180 13.21 5.73 2.63
N ALA A 181 12.29 6.55 3.10
CA ALA A 181 12.06 6.74 4.54
C ALA A 181 11.44 5.51 5.25
N ASN A 182 11.06 4.45 4.52
CA ASN A 182 10.66 3.20 5.16
C ASN A 182 11.82 2.57 5.94
N ILE A 183 13.06 2.78 5.49
CA ILE A 183 14.28 2.36 6.20
C ILE A 183 14.31 2.99 7.59
N GLU A 184 14.14 4.30 7.64
CA GLU A 184 14.15 5.05 8.90
C GLU A 184 12.92 4.72 9.78
N ILE A 185 11.77 4.43 9.18
CA ILE A 185 10.57 3.97 9.91
C ILE A 185 10.88 2.65 10.63
N VAL A 186 11.51 1.70 9.93
CA VAL A 186 11.92 0.42 10.51
C VAL A 186 12.99 0.61 11.59
N GLU A 187 13.97 1.48 11.38
CA GLU A 187 14.97 1.82 12.40
C GLU A 187 14.36 2.40 13.67
N GLN A 188 13.32 3.24 13.54
CA GLN A 188 12.69 3.89 14.68
C GLN A 188 11.68 3.01 15.41
N ALA A 189 10.83 2.30 14.68
CA ALA A 189 9.74 1.52 15.26
C ALA A 189 10.05 0.03 15.42
N GLY A 190 11.09 -0.47 14.76
CA GLY A 190 11.43 -1.89 14.67
C GLY A 190 10.75 -2.59 13.48
N GLU A 191 11.47 -3.55 12.88
CA GLU A 191 10.97 -4.32 11.74
C GLU A 191 9.73 -5.15 12.11
N ASP A 192 9.70 -5.71 13.32
CA ASP A 192 8.57 -6.52 13.82
C ASP A 192 7.26 -5.72 13.94
N ASN A 193 7.33 -4.41 13.99
CA ASN A 193 6.17 -3.52 14.05
C ASN A 193 5.73 -3.01 12.68
N ASN A 194 6.35 -3.50 11.61
CA ASN A 194 6.03 -3.19 10.22
C ASN A 194 5.96 -4.48 9.39
N TYR A 195 5.61 -4.36 8.13
CA TYR A 195 5.45 -5.47 7.20
C TYR A 195 6.35 -5.22 5.99
N ILE A 196 7.62 -5.61 6.10
CA ILE A 196 8.62 -5.40 5.04
C ILE A 196 8.69 -6.62 4.14
N PHE A 197 8.78 -6.40 2.83
CA PHE A 197 8.84 -7.43 1.80
C PHE A 197 9.74 -7.03 0.63
N GLY A 198 9.95 -7.97 -0.27
CA GLY A 198 10.57 -7.75 -1.58
C GLY A 198 12.07 -7.71 -1.56
N ALA A 199 12.65 -7.66 -2.76
CA ALA A 199 14.07 -7.58 -2.97
C ALA A 199 14.64 -6.26 -2.45
N ARG A 200 15.78 -6.32 -1.79
CA ARG A 200 16.56 -5.13 -1.43
C ARG A 200 17.37 -4.62 -2.64
N ILE A 201 17.86 -3.39 -2.56
CA ILE A 201 18.56 -2.77 -3.69
C ILE A 201 19.76 -3.59 -4.16
N GLU A 202 20.51 -4.16 -3.22
CA GLU A 202 21.70 -4.98 -3.54
C GLU A 202 21.31 -6.28 -4.28
N GLU A 203 20.15 -6.84 -4.00
CA GLU A 203 19.61 -7.99 -4.72
C GLU A 203 19.16 -7.59 -6.12
N ILE A 204 18.45 -6.48 -6.26
CA ILE A 204 18.00 -5.94 -7.54
C ILE A 204 19.19 -5.67 -8.46
N GLU A 205 20.26 -5.05 -7.94
CA GLU A 205 21.48 -4.77 -8.69
C GLU A 205 22.13 -6.06 -9.21
N LYS A 206 22.21 -7.11 -8.38
CA LYS A 206 22.79 -8.41 -8.77
C LYS A 206 22.01 -9.13 -9.85
N ILE A 207 20.67 -9.08 -9.79
CA ILE A 207 19.82 -9.82 -10.72
C ILE A 207 19.47 -9.03 -11.99
N ARG A 208 19.68 -7.73 -12.01
CA ARG A 208 19.21 -6.81 -13.07
C ARG A 208 19.52 -7.28 -14.48
N GLU A 209 20.74 -7.76 -14.72
CA GLU A 209 21.19 -8.19 -16.05
C GLU A 209 20.66 -9.59 -16.43
N SER A 210 20.39 -10.44 -15.43
CA SER A 210 19.93 -11.82 -15.63
C SER A 210 18.43 -11.98 -15.38
N TYR A 211 17.73 -10.89 -15.07
CA TYR A 211 16.33 -10.92 -14.71
C TYR A 211 15.44 -11.31 -15.90
N ASP A 212 14.66 -12.37 -15.72
CA ASP A 212 13.75 -12.90 -16.73
C ASP A 212 12.32 -12.96 -16.14
N PRO A 213 11.52 -11.93 -16.34
CA PRO A 213 10.16 -11.89 -15.83
C PRO A 213 9.23 -12.91 -16.53
N VAL A 214 9.56 -13.35 -17.75
CA VAL A 214 8.77 -14.35 -18.47
C VAL A 214 8.84 -15.69 -17.76
N LYS A 215 10.00 -16.08 -17.22
CA LYS A 215 10.13 -17.30 -16.42
C LYS A 215 9.27 -17.26 -15.15
N LEU A 216 9.24 -16.13 -14.46
CA LEU A 216 8.38 -15.94 -13.28
C LEU A 216 6.90 -16.04 -13.64
N TYR A 217 6.49 -15.35 -14.70
CA TYR A 217 5.14 -15.40 -15.24
C TYR A 217 4.72 -16.84 -15.61
N GLN A 218 5.58 -17.59 -16.30
CA GLN A 218 5.31 -18.97 -16.69
C GLN A 218 5.29 -19.94 -15.50
N GLY A 219 6.15 -19.73 -14.52
CA GLY A 219 6.31 -20.60 -13.36
C GLY A 219 5.28 -20.39 -12.25
N ASN A 220 4.52 -19.27 -12.24
CA ASN A 220 3.57 -18.95 -11.19
C ASN A 220 2.15 -18.79 -11.75
N PRO A 221 1.25 -19.79 -11.60
CA PRO A 221 -0.11 -19.74 -12.13
C PRO A 221 -0.96 -18.58 -11.59
N ARG A 222 -0.76 -18.18 -10.32
CA ARG A 222 -1.50 -17.07 -9.70
C ARG A 222 -1.08 -15.74 -10.33
N LEU A 223 0.23 -15.52 -10.43
CA LEU A 223 0.81 -14.35 -11.07
C LEU A 223 0.39 -14.28 -12.54
N ARG A 224 0.50 -15.41 -13.28
CA ARG A 224 0.09 -15.50 -14.67
C ARG A 224 -1.37 -15.11 -14.86
N ARG A 225 -2.28 -15.62 -14.01
CA ARG A 225 -3.70 -15.27 -14.07
C ARG A 225 -3.93 -13.78 -13.88
N ALA A 226 -3.21 -13.14 -12.93
CA ALA A 226 -3.31 -11.70 -12.73
C ALA A 226 -2.80 -10.90 -13.93
N VAL A 227 -1.66 -11.29 -14.50
CA VAL A 227 -1.09 -10.63 -15.69
C VAL A 227 -1.96 -10.84 -16.92
N ASP A 228 -2.44 -12.08 -17.17
CA ASP A 228 -3.29 -12.41 -18.33
C ASP A 228 -4.61 -11.65 -18.31
N SER A 229 -5.15 -11.34 -17.14
CA SER A 229 -6.41 -10.58 -17.01
C SER A 229 -6.39 -9.20 -17.69
N LEU A 230 -5.20 -8.68 -18.01
CA LEU A 230 -5.03 -7.47 -18.82
C LEU A 230 -5.41 -7.69 -20.30
N VAL A 231 -5.38 -8.94 -20.81
CA VAL A 231 -5.46 -9.20 -22.26
C VAL A 231 -6.36 -10.38 -22.66
N ASP A 232 -6.85 -11.17 -21.70
CA ASP A 232 -7.66 -12.37 -21.92
C ASP A 232 -9.17 -12.11 -22.03
N GLY A 233 -9.59 -10.86 -21.90
CA GLY A 233 -11.00 -10.45 -21.93
C GLY A 233 -11.68 -10.44 -20.56
N THR A 234 -10.97 -10.75 -19.46
CA THR A 234 -11.50 -10.61 -18.09
C THR A 234 -11.92 -9.16 -17.82
N PHE A 235 -11.12 -8.20 -18.26
CA PHE A 235 -11.38 -6.77 -18.13
C PHE A 235 -11.32 -6.05 -19.48
N SER A 236 -12.01 -4.90 -19.56
CA SER A 236 -12.01 -4.05 -20.74
C SER A 236 -11.47 -2.66 -20.45
N ASP A 237 -10.53 -2.22 -21.29
CA ASP A 237 -10.04 -0.83 -21.27
C ASP A 237 -10.83 0.10 -22.21
N GLY A 238 -11.94 -0.40 -22.78
CA GLY A 238 -12.78 0.34 -23.74
C GLY A 238 -12.15 0.49 -25.12
N GLY A 239 -11.21 -0.41 -25.47
CA GLY A 239 -10.54 -0.40 -26.79
C GLY A 239 -9.41 0.63 -26.91
N THR A 240 -8.93 1.16 -25.78
CA THR A 240 -7.86 2.18 -25.75
C THR A 240 -6.46 1.60 -25.95
N GLY A 241 -6.29 0.27 -25.77
CA GLY A 241 -4.99 -0.41 -25.84
C GLY A 241 -4.14 -0.26 -24.56
N MET A 242 -4.65 0.40 -23.50
CA MET A 242 -3.90 0.64 -22.26
C MET A 242 -3.51 -0.64 -21.55
N PHE A 243 -4.40 -1.65 -21.54
CA PHE A 243 -4.11 -2.91 -20.87
C PHE A 243 -3.09 -3.74 -21.64
N ARG A 244 -3.14 -3.72 -22.97
CA ARG A 244 -2.12 -4.35 -23.83
C ARG A 244 -0.75 -3.70 -23.59
N GLU A 245 -0.70 -2.39 -23.48
CA GLU A 245 0.53 -1.64 -23.18
C GLU A 245 1.12 -2.03 -21.81
N LEU A 246 0.29 -2.21 -20.78
CA LEU A 246 0.74 -2.69 -19.47
C LEU A 246 1.27 -4.14 -19.54
N TYR A 247 0.57 -5.03 -20.24
CA TYR A 247 1.00 -6.40 -20.45
C TYR A 247 2.35 -6.49 -21.18
N ASP A 248 2.49 -5.73 -22.26
CA ASP A 248 3.71 -5.72 -23.06
C ASP A 248 4.88 -5.12 -22.27
N ALA A 249 4.64 -4.07 -21.46
CA ALA A 249 5.65 -3.50 -20.57
C ALA A 249 6.20 -4.52 -19.54
N LEU A 250 5.37 -5.43 -19.06
CA LEU A 250 5.78 -6.48 -18.12
C LEU A 250 6.56 -7.61 -18.78
N LEU A 251 6.18 -8.04 -20.00
CA LEU A 251 6.71 -9.27 -20.61
C LEU A 251 7.64 -9.05 -21.80
N LYS A 252 7.54 -7.90 -22.47
CA LYS A 252 8.34 -7.56 -23.66
C LYS A 252 9.25 -6.36 -23.43
N GLY A 253 8.89 -5.49 -22.47
CA GLY A 253 9.55 -4.18 -22.28
C GLY A 253 9.12 -3.15 -23.32
N ALA A 254 9.92 -2.11 -23.47
CA ALA A 254 9.76 -1.06 -24.46
C ALA A 254 11.13 -0.61 -24.99
N SER A 255 11.15 0.24 -26.00
CA SER A 255 12.42 0.74 -26.58
C SER A 255 13.36 1.42 -25.58
N TRP A 256 12.82 1.87 -24.46
CA TRP A 256 13.55 2.64 -23.44
C TRP A 256 13.70 1.90 -22.09
N HIS A 257 13.16 0.67 -21.94
CA HIS A 257 13.31 -0.13 -20.72
C HIS A 257 13.17 -1.64 -20.97
N GLN A 258 13.81 -2.43 -20.11
CA GLN A 258 13.69 -3.88 -20.08
C GLN A 258 12.27 -4.31 -19.62
N PRO A 259 11.85 -5.57 -19.91
CA PRO A 259 10.61 -6.14 -19.36
C PRO A 259 10.58 -6.03 -17.85
N ASP A 260 9.38 -5.77 -17.29
CA ASP A 260 9.14 -5.60 -15.86
C ASP A 260 10.19 -4.73 -15.15
N HIS A 261 10.43 -3.56 -15.71
CA HIS A 261 11.49 -2.62 -15.30
C HIS A 261 11.51 -2.33 -13.79
N TYR A 262 10.36 -2.44 -13.14
CA TYR A 262 10.19 -2.17 -11.70
C TYR A 262 10.02 -3.44 -10.85
N PHE A 263 10.37 -4.61 -11.37
CA PHE A 263 10.43 -5.88 -10.64
C PHE A 263 9.12 -6.26 -9.92
N LEU A 264 7.97 -5.96 -10.55
CA LEU A 264 6.65 -6.32 -9.99
C LEU A 264 6.50 -7.82 -9.84
N LEU A 265 6.88 -8.58 -10.90
CA LEU A 265 6.70 -10.02 -10.94
C LEU A 265 7.63 -10.73 -9.95
N LYS A 266 8.82 -10.17 -9.72
CA LYS A 266 9.80 -10.69 -8.73
C LYS A 266 9.24 -10.60 -7.31
N ASP A 267 8.60 -9.49 -6.97
CA ASP A 267 8.16 -9.23 -5.59
C ASP A 267 6.71 -9.69 -5.31
N PHE A 268 5.98 -10.20 -6.31
CA PHE A 268 4.57 -10.54 -6.19
C PHE A 268 4.27 -11.50 -5.03
N ASP A 269 4.97 -12.63 -4.94
CA ASP A 269 4.70 -13.63 -3.89
C ASP A 269 5.05 -13.11 -2.50
N SER A 270 6.20 -12.47 -2.33
CA SER A 270 6.61 -11.90 -1.04
C SER A 270 5.66 -10.79 -0.57
N TYR A 271 5.17 -9.97 -1.49
CA TYR A 271 4.15 -8.97 -1.20
C TYR A 271 2.85 -9.61 -0.76
N GLN A 272 2.37 -10.61 -1.51
CA GLN A 272 1.12 -11.31 -1.20
C GLN A 272 1.17 -12.00 0.17
N GLU A 273 2.26 -12.71 0.48
CA GLU A 273 2.46 -13.37 1.77
C GLU A 273 2.48 -12.38 2.92
N THR A 274 3.19 -11.26 2.74
CA THR A 274 3.32 -10.22 3.77
C THR A 274 1.98 -9.51 4.00
N ARG A 275 1.24 -9.19 2.96
CA ARG A 275 -0.12 -8.62 3.06
C ARG A 275 -1.08 -9.56 3.78
N LEU A 276 -1.08 -10.84 3.43
CA LEU A 276 -1.93 -11.84 4.09
C LEU A 276 -1.51 -12.07 5.55
N ARG A 277 -0.23 -11.94 5.88
CA ARG A 277 0.23 -11.94 7.28
C ARG A 277 -0.36 -10.75 8.04
N ALA A 278 -0.29 -9.55 7.51
CA ALA A 278 -0.87 -8.35 8.13
C ALA A 278 -2.39 -8.50 8.34
N ASN A 279 -3.10 -9.02 7.33
CA ASN A 279 -4.54 -9.30 7.41
C ASN A 279 -4.90 -10.32 8.50
N ARG A 280 -4.11 -11.40 8.66
CA ARG A 280 -4.31 -12.38 9.74
C ARG A 280 -4.01 -11.80 11.12
N GLU A 281 -2.92 -11.03 11.26
CA GLU A 281 -2.54 -10.42 12.54
C GLU A 281 -3.58 -9.39 13.02
N TYR A 282 -4.29 -8.74 12.11
CA TYR A 282 -5.41 -7.84 12.46
C TYR A 282 -6.54 -8.53 13.23
N GLN A 283 -6.68 -9.85 13.12
CA GLN A 283 -7.66 -10.63 13.92
C GLN A 283 -7.33 -10.64 15.42
N ASN A 284 -6.11 -10.28 15.79
CA ASN A 284 -5.71 -10.02 17.17
C ASN A 284 -5.54 -8.50 17.37
N PRO A 285 -6.58 -7.78 17.81
CA PRO A 285 -6.55 -6.33 17.94
C PRO A 285 -5.45 -5.82 18.88
N GLU A 286 -5.16 -6.56 19.96
CA GLU A 286 -4.10 -6.18 20.91
C GLU A 286 -2.73 -6.21 20.23
N LEU A 287 -2.40 -7.27 19.50
CA LEU A 287 -1.15 -7.39 18.75
C LEU A 287 -1.04 -6.29 17.68
N PHE A 288 -2.11 -6.13 16.88
CA PHE A 288 -2.06 -5.22 15.73
C PHE A 288 -2.01 -3.75 16.17
N TYR A 289 -2.87 -3.36 17.12
CA TYR A 289 -2.87 -1.98 17.62
C TYR A 289 -1.65 -1.64 18.45
N ARG A 290 -1.00 -2.62 19.09
CA ARG A 290 0.32 -2.43 19.69
C ARG A 290 1.36 -2.04 18.63
N LYS A 291 1.41 -2.70 17.48
CA LYS A 291 2.28 -2.32 16.35
C LYS A 291 1.98 -0.90 15.87
N CYS A 292 0.72 -0.59 15.64
CA CYS A 292 0.27 0.76 15.27
C CYS A 292 0.69 1.83 16.29
N TYR A 293 0.51 1.53 17.56
CA TYR A 293 0.87 2.40 18.67
C TYR A 293 2.38 2.65 18.75
N LEU A 294 3.19 1.59 18.58
CA LEU A 294 4.65 1.71 18.57
C LEU A 294 5.16 2.52 17.38
N ASN A 295 4.56 2.36 16.19
CA ASN A 295 4.87 3.23 15.05
C ASN A 295 4.62 4.70 15.41
N MET A 296 3.45 5.04 15.95
CA MET A 296 3.13 6.40 16.37
C MET A 296 4.09 6.93 17.45
N ALA A 297 4.38 6.13 18.48
CA ALA A 297 5.25 6.53 19.58
C ALA A 297 6.68 6.85 19.12
N ASN A 298 7.15 6.19 18.07
CA ASN A 298 8.50 6.36 17.52
C ASN A 298 8.56 7.30 16.30
N ALA A 299 7.48 8.00 15.97
CA ALA A 299 7.45 8.88 14.81
C ALA A 299 8.10 10.27 15.05
N GLY A 300 8.65 10.53 16.24
CA GLY A 300 9.22 11.82 16.62
C GLY A 300 10.36 12.31 15.71
N LYS A 301 11.15 11.38 15.15
CA LYS A 301 12.21 11.68 14.16
C LYS A 301 11.67 12.47 12.95
N PHE A 302 10.43 12.25 12.56
CA PHE A 302 9.81 12.86 11.37
C PHE A 302 9.12 14.22 11.65
N SER A 303 9.42 14.83 12.80
CA SER A 303 8.96 16.18 13.13
C SER A 303 9.70 17.24 12.30
N SER A 304 8.95 18.16 11.70
CA SER A 304 9.53 19.34 11.03
C SER A 304 10.35 20.21 11.99
N ASP A 305 9.90 20.37 13.25
CA ASP A 305 10.63 21.14 14.27
C ASP A 305 12.01 20.54 14.54
N ARG A 306 12.09 19.19 14.63
CA ARG A 306 13.39 18.51 14.77
C ARG A 306 14.28 18.80 13.58
N THR A 307 13.76 18.69 12.36
CA THR A 307 14.53 18.90 11.13
C THR A 307 15.06 20.34 11.05
N ILE A 308 14.23 21.33 11.33
CA ILE A 308 14.64 22.75 11.32
C ILE A 308 15.67 23.03 12.40
N ARG A 309 15.52 22.46 13.61
CA ARG A 309 16.50 22.61 14.69
C ARG A 309 17.85 22.02 14.26
N GLN A 310 17.88 20.85 13.67
CA GLN A 310 19.08 20.21 13.16
C GLN A 310 19.76 21.05 12.07
N TYR A 311 18.99 21.61 11.13
CA TYR A 311 19.53 22.57 10.14
C TYR A 311 20.14 23.80 10.79
N TYR A 312 19.48 24.33 11.83
CA TYR A 312 20.02 25.46 12.56
C TYR A 312 21.36 25.10 13.21
N GLU A 313 21.42 24.01 13.97
CA GLU A 313 22.61 23.58 14.72
C GLU A 313 23.78 23.17 13.81
N GLU A 314 23.53 22.42 12.76
CA GLU A 314 24.58 21.82 11.92
C GLU A 314 25.00 22.70 10.74
N ILE A 315 24.13 23.59 10.25
CA ILE A 315 24.37 24.34 9.03
C ILE A 315 24.39 25.85 9.27
N TRP A 316 23.38 26.39 9.97
CA TRP A 316 23.19 27.85 10.02
C TRP A 316 23.91 28.52 11.20
N SER A 317 24.04 27.86 12.35
CA SER A 317 24.74 28.42 13.52
C SER A 317 26.27 28.42 13.38
N ASN A 318 26.80 27.67 12.45
CA ASN A 318 28.25 27.56 12.19
C ASN A 318 28.74 28.57 11.11
N ARG A 319 27.96 29.60 10.80
CA ARG A 319 28.37 30.69 9.88
C ARG A 319 28.72 31.97 10.58
#